data_81cbd310de0f0bd7d6937aaaaa93cca7
#
_entry.id   81cbd310de0f0bd7d6937aaaaa93cca7
#
_cell.length_a   1.000
_cell.length_b   1.000
_cell.length_c   1.000
_cell.angle_alpha   90.00
_cell.angle_beta   90.00
_cell.angle_gamma   90.00
#
_symmetry.space_group_name_H-M   'P 1'
#
loop_
_entity.id
_entity.type
_entity.pdbx_description
1 polymer ?
#
loop_
_entity_poly.entity_id
_entity_poly.type
_entity_poly.pdbx_seq_one_letter_code
_entity_poly.pdbx_strand_id
1 'polypeptide(L)'
;MPTLRQTLNPLNQLIILTISLVLASVGMAQDEEIHLSESLDVKTLYQPIASLEVHGDTAVSLLEELETKHYRAVEVDDSFSSAIFDSLIDTLDGSHSYFLRSDIDELSKFRYTLDDSLKSGSVEPGFEIYNTYYKRVLERLIYAITRIENNIPQMDFSVDEYIQLD
;
A
#
# COMPACT_ATOMS: atom_id res chain seq x y z
N MET A 1 -4.08 -79.89 -7.19
CA MET A 1 -3.66 -78.78 -8.03
C MET A 1 -2.83 -77.84 -7.15
N PRO A 2 -1.50 -77.70 -7.36
CA PRO A 2 -0.70 -76.79 -6.56
C PRO A 2 -0.79 -75.37 -7.12
N THR A 3 -1.14 -74.42 -6.30
CA THR A 3 -1.13 -73.01 -6.63
C THR A 3 0.31 -72.49 -6.67
N LEU A 4 0.78 -72.09 -7.84
CA LEU A 4 2.05 -71.39 -8.04
C LEU A 4 1.99 -70.01 -7.38
N ARG A 5 2.58 -69.88 -6.21
CA ARG A 5 2.96 -68.58 -5.66
C ARG A 5 4.19 -68.07 -6.43
N GLN A 6 3.97 -67.23 -7.38
CA GLN A 6 5.09 -66.46 -7.99
C GLN A 6 5.59 -65.49 -6.93
N THR A 7 6.72 -65.82 -6.31
CA THR A 7 7.47 -64.85 -5.49
C THR A 7 8.18 -63.89 -6.42
N LEU A 8 7.80 -62.64 -6.40
CA LEU A 8 8.50 -61.56 -7.13
C LEU A 8 9.96 -61.53 -6.71
N ASN A 9 10.85 -61.48 -7.67
CA ASN A 9 12.31 -61.35 -7.48
C ASN A 9 12.59 -60.13 -6.56
N PRO A 10 13.49 -60.23 -5.58
CA PRO A 10 13.81 -59.13 -4.64
C PRO A 10 14.20 -57.83 -5.36
N LEU A 11 14.78 -57.92 -6.57
CA LEU A 11 15.09 -56.74 -7.40
C LEU A 11 13.80 -56.01 -7.84
N ASN A 12 12.76 -56.73 -8.23
CA ASN A 12 11.48 -56.15 -8.63
C ASN A 12 10.72 -55.56 -7.42
N GLN A 13 10.86 -56.15 -6.24
CA GLN A 13 10.30 -55.57 -5.02
C GLN A 13 10.96 -54.24 -4.65
N LEU A 14 12.30 -54.13 -4.82
CA LEU A 14 13.04 -52.92 -4.57
C LEU A 14 12.63 -51.81 -5.55
N ILE A 15 12.46 -52.14 -6.83
CA ILE A 15 12.04 -51.19 -7.88
C ILE A 15 10.61 -50.68 -7.60
N ILE A 16 9.70 -51.56 -7.23
CA ILE A 16 8.32 -51.15 -6.90
C ILE A 16 8.31 -50.27 -5.66
N LEU A 17 9.14 -50.54 -4.65
CA LEU A 17 9.24 -49.73 -3.43
C LEU A 17 9.84 -48.33 -3.70
N THR A 18 10.85 -48.24 -4.59
CA THR A 18 11.42 -46.95 -4.98
C THR A 18 10.50 -46.11 -5.83
N ILE A 19 9.77 -46.72 -6.77
CA ILE A 19 8.75 -46.03 -7.58
C ILE A 19 7.58 -45.54 -6.70
N SER A 20 7.17 -46.33 -5.72
CA SER A 20 6.12 -45.94 -4.78
C SER A 20 6.55 -44.77 -3.87
N LEU A 21 7.82 -44.75 -3.47
CA LEU A 21 8.39 -43.66 -2.65
C LEU A 21 8.53 -42.36 -3.45
N VAL A 22 8.90 -42.44 -4.75
CA VAL A 22 9.00 -41.28 -5.65
C VAL A 22 7.60 -40.74 -6.00
N LEU A 23 6.61 -41.60 -6.20
CA LEU A 23 5.22 -41.19 -6.43
C LEU A 23 4.58 -40.56 -5.19
N ALA A 24 4.96 -41.00 -3.98
CA ALA A 24 4.49 -40.40 -2.74
C ALA A 24 5.10 -39.00 -2.50
N SER A 25 6.32 -38.75 -2.99
CA SER A 25 6.97 -37.43 -2.89
C SER A 25 6.47 -36.40 -3.94
N VAL A 26 5.90 -36.86 -5.04
CA VAL A 26 5.30 -36.00 -6.09
C VAL A 26 3.85 -35.61 -5.75
N GLY A 27 3.19 -36.37 -4.88
CA GLY A 27 1.79 -36.13 -4.48
C GLY A 27 1.56 -35.16 -3.34
N MET A 28 2.60 -34.54 -2.78
CA MET A 28 2.50 -33.56 -1.70
C MET A 28 3.03 -32.16 -2.10
N ALA A 29 2.80 -31.74 -3.33
CA ALA A 29 2.66 -30.32 -3.60
C ALA A 29 1.25 -29.96 -3.10
N GLN A 30 1.13 -29.67 -1.81
CA GLN A 30 0.01 -28.89 -1.32
C GLN A 30 0.15 -27.54 -2.04
N ASP A 31 -0.83 -27.19 -2.87
CA ASP A 31 -1.08 -25.81 -3.20
C ASP A 31 -1.35 -25.11 -1.85
N GLU A 32 -0.30 -24.60 -1.21
CA GLU A 32 -0.43 -23.62 -0.15
C GLU A 32 -1.08 -22.41 -0.83
N GLU A 33 -2.40 -22.31 -0.74
CA GLU A 33 -3.09 -21.07 -1.04
C GLU A 33 -2.49 -20.02 -0.11
N ILE A 34 -1.59 -19.20 -0.65
CA ILE A 34 -0.97 -18.11 0.07
C ILE A 34 -2.08 -17.08 0.30
N HIS A 35 -2.72 -17.12 1.46
CA HIS A 35 -3.63 -16.05 1.90
C HIS A 35 -2.79 -14.81 2.24
N LEU A 36 -2.65 -13.94 1.25
CA LEU A 36 -1.86 -12.72 1.37
C LEU A 36 -2.36 -11.84 2.52
N SER A 37 -3.68 -11.80 2.73
CA SER A 37 -4.32 -11.00 3.77
C SER A 37 -3.91 -11.38 5.20
N GLU A 38 -3.59 -12.65 5.46
CA GLU A 38 -3.16 -13.10 6.80
C GLU A 38 -1.77 -12.55 7.19
N SER A 39 -0.94 -12.20 6.18
CA SER A 39 0.40 -11.64 6.40
C SER A 39 0.44 -10.12 6.42
N LEU A 40 -0.66 -9.45 6.03
CA LEU A 40 -0.73 -8.00 5.90
C LEU A 40 -1.36 -7.36 7.15
N ASP A 41 -0.53 -6.64 7.92
CA ASP A 41 -1.00 -5.81 9.03
C ASP A 41 -0.49 -4.37 8.87
N VAL A 42 -1.41 -3.41 8.98
CA VAL A 42 -1.09 -1.98 8.91
C VAL A 42 -0.01 -1.61 9.91
N LYS A 43 -0.06 -2.14 11.14
CA LYS A 43 0.93 -1.82 12.18
C LYS A 43 2.35 -2.26 11.84
N THR A 44 2.46 -3.35 11.07
CA THR A 44 3.76 -3.89 10.64
C THR A 44 4.29 -3.15 9.40
N LEU A 45 3.39 -2.78 8.49
CA LEU A 45 3.74 -2.16 7.21
C LEU A 45 3.88 -0.64 7.30
N TYR A 46 3.13 -0.01 8.20
CA TYR A 46 3.17 1.44 8.35
C TYR A 46 4.46 1.88 9.06
N GLN A 47 5.30 2.55 8.30
CA GLN A 47 6.51 3.20 8.81
C GLN A 47 6.44 4.68 8.43
N PRO A 48 6.14 5.58 9.38
CA PRO A 48 6.03 7.00 9.10
C PRO A 48 7.37 7.53 8.59
N ILE A 49 7.30 8.39 7.57
CA ILE A 49 8.47 9.07 7.03
C ILE A 49 8.74 10.31 7.88
N ALA A 50 9.98 10.50 8.27
CA ALA A 50 10.44 11.67 9.01
C ALA A 50 11.11 12.68 8.08
N SER A 51 11.02 13.95 8.44
CA SER A 51 11.77 15.01 7.78
C SER A 51 13.28 14.87 8.03
N LEU A 52 14.08 15.42 7.12
CA LEU A 52 15.51 15.60 7.28
C LEU A 52 15.81 17.10 7.31
N GLU A 53 16.91 17.50 7.94
CA GLU A 53 17.33 18.89 8.03
C GLU A 53 17.41 19.57 6.64
N VAL A 54 17.92 18.85 5.65
CA VAL A 54 18.00 19.34 4.26
C VAL A 54 16.63 19.72 3.66
N HIS A 55 15.54 19.13 4.12
CA HIS A 55 14.20 19.49 3.63
C HIS A 55 13.78 20.87 4.13
N GLY A 56 14.10 21.19 5.38
CA GLY A 56 13.86 22.50 5.96
C GLY A 56 14.67 23.59 5.27
N ASP A 57 15.97 23.37 5.09
CA ASP A 57 16.87 24.31 4.38
C ASP A 57 16.39 24.58 2.95
N THR A 58 15.95 23.52 2.27
CA THR A 58 15.40 23.62 0.91
C THR A 58 14.10 24.43 0.90
N ALA A 59 13.21 24.22 1.88
CA ALA A 59 11.96 24.96 1.98
C ALA A 59 12.20 26.46 2.17
N VAL A 60 13.09 26.84 3.08
CA VAL A 60 13.48 28.25 3.29
C VAL A 60 14.03 28.87 2.02
N SER A 61 14.96 28.18 1.35
CA SER A 61 15.56 28.68 0.11
C SER A 61 14.52 28.86 -1.00
N LEU A 62 13.56 27.95 -1.12
CA LEU A 62 12.47 28.06 -2.11
C LEU A 62 11.54 29.21 -1.80
N LEU A 63 11.22 29.48 -0.53
CA LEU A 63 10.40 30.62 -0.14
C LEU A 63 11.09 31.94 -0.46
N GLU A 64 12.39 32.07 -0.15
CA GLU A 64 13.18 33.26 -0.49
C GLU A 64 13.19 33.51 -2.01
N GLU A 65 13.31 32.49 -2.82
CA GLU A 65 13.25 32.61 -4.28
C GLU A 65 11.86 32.98 -4.78
N LEU A 66 10.79 32.44 -4.17
CA LEU A 66 9.41 32.81 -4.49
C LEU A 66 9.14 34.29 -4.21
N GLU A 67 9.54 34.79 -3.05
CA GLU A 67 9.29 36.16 -2.65
C GLU A 67 10.14 37.16 -3.49
N THR A 68 11.37 36.79 -3.86
CA THR A 68 12.31 37.73 -4.50
C THR A 68 12.39 37.61 -6.01
N LYS A 69 12.17 36.43 -6.59
CA LYS A 69 12.45 36.17 -8.02
C LYS A 69 11.21 35.80 -8.82
N HIS A 70 10.06 35.52 -8.16
CA HIS A 70 8.86 35.18 -8.90
C HIS A 70 8.32 36.39 -9.67
N TYR A 71 7.85 36.18 -10.90
CA TYR A 71 7.36 37.24 -11.80
C TYR A 71 6.11 37.97 -11.26
N ARG A 72 5.42 37.43 -10.31
CA ARG A 72 4.34 38.07 -9.53
C ARG A 72 4.81 38.17 -8.10
N ALA A 73 4.48 39.27 -7.44
CA ALA A 73 4.68 39.38 -6.00
C ALA A 73 3.85 38.26 -5.29
N VAL A 74 4.55 37.45 -4.54
CA VAL A 74 3.96 36.41 -3.72
C VAL A 74 4.17 36.82 -2.27
N GLU A 75 3.07 36.97 -1.54
CA GLU A 75 3.12 37.20 -0.09
C GLU A 75 2.94 35.85 0.58
N VAL A 76 3.90 35.45 1.41
CA VAL A 76 3.87 34.21 2.17
C VAL A 76 3.16 34.49 3.50
N ASP A 77 1.86 34.32 3.52
CA ASP A 77 0.94 34.64 4.62
C ASP A 77 -0.08 33.49 4.85
N ASP A 78 -1.06 33.72 5.72
CA ASP A 78 -2.14 32.77 6.00
C ASP A 78 -2.92 32.33 4.74
N SER A 79 -3.07 33.22 3.75
CA SER A 79 -3.77 32.90 2.52
C SER A 79 -2.95 31.95 1.64
N PHE A 80 -1.63 32.18 1.58
CA PHE A 80 -0.68 31.30 0.94
C PHE A 80 -0.63 29.94 1.67
N SER A 81 -0.60 29.95 3.00
CA SER A 81 -0.66 28.76 3.83
C SER A 81 -1.91 27.92 3.53
N SER A 82 -3.10 28.56 3.50
CA SER A 82 -4.34 27.88 3.17
C SER A 82 -4.35 27.29 1.76
N ALA A 83 -3.80 28.02 0.78
CA ALA A 83 -3.70 27.54 -0.60
C ALA A 83 -2.75 26.34 -0.73
N ILE A 84 -1.62 26.33 -0.02
CA ILE A 84 -0.70 25.19 0.03
C ILE A 84 -1.40 23.99 0.69
N PHE A 85 -2.11 24.20 1.78
CA PHE A 85 -2.82 23.13 2.47
C PHE A 85 -3.84 22.46 1.53
N ASP A 86 -4.69 23.23 0.87
CA ASP A 86 -5.68 22.69 -0.08
C ASP A 86 -5.00 21.98 -1.25
N SER A 87 -3.95 22.57 -1.82
CA SER A 87 -3.20 21.96 -2.93
C SER A 87 -2.53 20.65 -2.52
N LEU A 88 -2.02 20.56 -1.30
CA LEU A 88 -1.38 19.33 -0.79
C LEU A 88 -2.43 18.21 -0.60
N ILE A 89 -3.57 18.52 -0.01
CA ILE A 89 -4.68 17.57 0.15
C ILE A 89 -5.15 17.08 -1.22
N ASP A 90 -5.40 17.99 -2.16
CA ASP A 90 -5.84 17.63 -3.53
C ASP A 90 -4.79 16.82 -4.29
N THR A 91 -3.50 17.12 -4.11
CA THR A 91 -2.41 16.38 -4.75
C THR A 91 -2.33 14.94 -4.22
N LEU A 92 -2.55 14.75 -2.93
CA LEU A 92 -2.51 13.43 -2.31
C LEU A 92 -3.78 12.62 -2.56
N ASP A 93 -4.95 13.25 -2.47
CA ASP A 93 -6.25 12.58 -2.55
C ASP A 93 -7.28 13.35 -3.39
N GLY A 94 -6.91 13.73 -4.62
CA GLY A 94 -7.81 14.43 -5.54
C GLY A 94 -9.09 13.67 -5.88
N SER A 95 -9.16 12.37 -5.64
CA SER A 95 -10.37 11.56 -5.79
C SER A 95 -11.23 11.47 -4.52
N HIS A 96 -10.78 12.06 -3.41
CA HIS A 96 -11.42 11.99 -2.09
C HIS A 96 -11.71 10.55 -1.64
N SER A 97 -10.74 9.67 -1.88
CA SER A 97 -10.91 8.22 -1.69
C SER A 97 -10.21 7.68 -0.46
N TYR A 98 -9.27 8.42 0.12
CA TYR A 98 -8.41 7.94 1.20
C TYR A 98 -8.64 8.67 2.51
N PHE A 99 -8.54 10.01 2.55
CA PHE A 99 -8.74 10.76 3.77
C PHE A 99 -10.16 10.61 4.31
N LEU A 100 -10.26 10.40 5.61
CA LEU A 100 -11.52 10.52 6.32
C LEU A 100 -11.78 11.99 6.64
N ARG A 101 -13.07 12.35 6.82
CA ARG A 101 -13.41 13.69 7.27
C ARG A 101 -12.74 14.08 8.58
N SER A 102 -12.66 13.13 9.52
CA SER A 102 -11.96 13.32 10.78
C SER A 102 -10.47 13.65 10.62
N ASP A 103 -9.81 13.08 9.59
CA ASP A 103 -8.41 13.37 9.31
C ASP A 103 -8.25 14.81 8.82
N ILE A 104 -9.12 15.24 7.90
CA ILE A 104 -9.11 16.62 7.39
C ILE A 104 -9.41 17.62 8.53
N ASP A 105 -10.37 17.30 9.39
CA ASP A 105 -10.71 18.14 10.55
C ASP A 105 -9.49 18.27 11.51
N GLU A 106 -8.75 17.18 11.76
CA GLU A 106 -7.55 17.18 12.60
C GLU A 106 -6.38 17.92 11.94
N LEU A 107 -6.15 17.69 10.64
CA LEU A 107 -5.07 18.31 9.87
C LEU A 107 -5.33 19.80 9.61
N SER A 108 -6.59 20.27 9.70
CA SER A 108 -6.94 21.67 9.48
C SER A 108 -6.25 22.65 10.44
N LYS A 109 -5.70 22.15 11.55
CA LYS A 109 -4.83 22.93 12.47
C LYS A 109 -3.63 23.55 11.76
N PHE A 110 -3.18 22.93 10.64
CA PHE A 110 -2.05 23.42 9.86
C PHE A 110 -2.42 24.45 8.79
N ARG A 111 -3.70 24.61 8.48
CA ARG A 111 -4.19 25.41 7.36
C ARG A 111 -3.63 26.83 7.32
N TYR A 112 -3.45 27.46 8.48
CA TYR A 112 -3.01 28.85 8.59
C TYR A 112 -1.64 28.98 9.29
N THR A 113 -0.87 27.90 9.38
CA THR A 113 0.43 27.89 10.07
C THR A 113 1.53 27.25 9.24
N LEU A 114 1.24 26.83 8.01
CA LEU A 114 2.24 26.22 7.12
C LEU A 114 3.29 27.26 6.70
N ASP A 115 2.91 28.51 6.44
CA ASP A 115 3.81 29.57 6.08
C ASP A 115 4.84 29.87 7.19
N ASP A 116 4.39 29.97 8.45
CA ASP A 116 5.27 30.16 9.60
C ASP A 116 6.21 28.97 9.82
N SER A 117 5.68 27.75 9.66
CA SER A 117 6.49 26.53 9.74
C SER A 117 7.57 26.53 8.66
N LEU A 118 7.21 26.77 7.40
CA LEU A 118 8.14 26.79 6.28
C LEU A 118 9.18 27.91 6.40
N LYS A 119 8.80 29.12 6.86
CA LYS A 119 9.73 30.22 7.13
C LYS A 119 10.74 29.86 8.21
N SER A 120 10.36 29.05 9.18
CA SER A 120 11.26 28.56 10.23
C SER A 120 12.08 27.34 9.82
N GLY A 121 11.91 26.82 8.60
CA GLY A 121 12.54 25.59 8.13
C GLY A 121 11.91 24.32 8.67
N SER A 122 10.73 24.41 9.29
CA SER A 122 9.99 23.24 9.73
C SER A 122 9.06 22.74 8.64
N VAL A 123 9.28 21.49 8.21
CA VAL A 123 8.46 20.80 7.21
C VAL A 123 7.61 19.67 7.83
N GLU A 124 7.67 19.49 9.15
CA GLU A 124 6.95 18.47 9.88
C GLU A 124 5.44 18.45 9.59
N PRO A 125 4.73 19.59 9.48
CA PRO A 125 3.30 19.60 9.17
C PRO A 125 2.99 18.90 7.83
N GLY A 126 3.84 19.11 6.82
CA GLY A 126 3.71 18.44 5.52
C GLY A 126 3.90 16.91 5.64
N PHE A 127 4.87 16.48 6.45
CA PHE A 127 5.12 15.06 6.72
C PHE A 127 3.98 14.44 7.55
N GLU A 128 3.38 15.17 8.49
CA GLU A 128 2.21 14.68 9.24
C GLU A 128 1.01 14.46 8.33
N ILE A 129 0.74 15.39 7.41
CA ILE A 129 -0.31 15.24 6.39
C ILE A 129 -0.03 14.02 5.51
N TYR A 130 1.20 13.90 4.99
CA TYR A 130 1.58 12.77 4.15
C TYR A 130 1.48 11.43 4.88
N ASN A 131 1.94 11.35 6.11
CA ASN A 131 1.91 10.13 6.91
C ASN A 131 0.47 9.69 7.23
N THR A 132 -0.42 10.63 7.46
CA THR A 132 -1.85 10.35 7.61
C THR A 132 -2.42 9.74 6.33
N TYR A 133 -2.15 10.36 5.18
CA TYR A 133 -2.53 9.82 3.87
C TYR A 133 -1.95 8.42 3.65
N TYR A 134 -0.65 8.23 3.85
CA TYR A 134 0.02 6.95 3.66
C TYR A 134 -0.60 5.84 4.49
N LYS A 135 -0.92 6.13 5.75
CA LYS A 135 -1.62 5.18 6.62
C LYS A 135 -2.99 4.80 6.04
N ARG A 136 -3.77 5.77 5.56
CA ARG A 136 -5.10 5.52 4.96
C ARG A 136 -5.01 4.70 3.68
N VAL A 137 -3.99 4.94 2.86
CA VAL A 137 -3.72 4.12 1.65
C VAL A 137 -3.45 2.67 2.04
N LEU A 138 -2.60 2.42 3.03
CA LEU A 138 -2.33 1.06 3.51
C LEU A 138 -3.58 0.37 4.05
N GLU A 139 -4.35 1.06 4.91
CA GLU A 139 -5.61 0.54 5.46
C GLU A 139 -6.58 0.13 4.33
N ARG A 140 -6.73 0.97 3.32
CA ARG A 140 -7.62 0.72 2.19
C ARG A 140 -7.13 -0.44 1.31
N LEU A 141 -5.83 -0.51 1.04
CA LEU A 141 -5.25 -1.60 0.24
C LEU A 141 -5.41 -2.95 0.93
N ILE A 142 -5.10 -3.03 2.22
CA ILE A 142 -5.26 -4.26 3.02
C ILE A 142 -6.74 -4.67 3.04
N TYR A 143 -7.65 -3.73 3.28
CA TYR A 143 -9.08 -3.99 3.22
C TYR A 143 -9.52 -4.55 1.86
N ALA A 144 -9.04 -3.94 0.76
CA ALA A 144 -9.38 -4.38 -0.59
C ALA A 144 -8.86 -5.79 -0.88
N ILE A 145 -7.60 -6.08 -0.53
CA ILE A 145 -6.99 -7.41 -0.71
C ILE A 145 -7.78 -8.45 0.08
N THR A 146 -8.01 -8.21 1.38
CA THR A 146 -8.77 -9.11 2.23
C THR A 146 -10.18 -9.38 1.69
N ARG A 147 -10.84 -8.32 1.17
CA ARG A 147 -12.18 -8.47 0.61
C ARG A 147 -12.19 -9.24 -0.70
N ILE A 148 -11.19 -9.07 -1.54
CA ILE A 148 -11.04 -9.82 -2.79
C ILE A 148 -10.81 -11.30 -2.46
N GLU A 149 -9.83 -11.64 -1.64
CA GLU A 149 -9.52 -13.02 -1.27
C GLU A 149 -10.73 -13.74 -0.68
N ASN A 150 -11.44 -13.09 0.23
CA ASN A 150 -12.63 -13.70 0.86
C ASN A 150 -13.81 -13.89 -0.11
N ASN A 151 -13.87 -13.15 -1.21
CA ASN A 151 -15.01 -13.23 -2.14
C ASN A 151 -14.69 -13.97 -3.45
N ILE A 152 -13.41 -14.15 -3.82
CA ILE A 152 -13.02 -14.88 -5.04
C ILE A 152 -13.75 -16.23 -5.17
N PRO A 153 -13.86 -17.09 -4.11
CA PRO A 153 -14.54 -18.37 -4.24
C PRO A 153 -16.05 -18.27 -4.54
N GLN A 154 -16.64 -17.09 -4.33
CA GLN A 154 -18.07 -16.84 -4.53
C GLN A 154 -18.35 -16.01 -5.79
N MET A 155 -17.30 -15.57 -6.50
CA MET A 155 -17.44 -14.77 -7.72
C MET A 155 -17.76 -15.68 -8.91
N ASP A 156 -18.80 -15.30 -9.64
CA ASP A 156 -19.15 -15.94 -10.91
C ASP A 156 -18.46 -15.21 -12.07
N PHE A 157 -17.40 -15.83 -12.62
CA PHE A 157 -16.66 -15.33 -13.77
C PHE A 157 -17.21 -15.82 -15.11
N SER A 158 -18.34 -16.56 -15.12
CA SER A 158 -18.95 -17.09 -16.33
C SER A 158 -19.87 -16.09 -17.04
N VAL A 159 -20.12 -14.94 -16.42
CA VAL A 159 -21.00 -13.90 -16.98
C VAL A 159 -20.25 -13.06 -17.98
N ASP A 160 -20.67 -13.11 -19.25
CA ASP A 160 -20.16 -12.23 -20.31
C ASP A 160 -20.80 -10.83 -20.17
N GLU A 161 -20.06 -9.89 -19.60
CA GLU A 161 -20.45 -8.47 -19.54
C GLU A 161 -19.71 -7.65 -20.61
N TYR A 162 -20.46 -6.85 -21.35
CA TYR A 162 -19.90 -5.95 -22.34
C TYR A 162 -19.94 -4.51 -21.85
N ILE A 163 -18.80 -3.84 -21.85
CA ILE A 163 -18.71 -2.40 -21.60
C ILE A 163 -18.84 -1.70 -22.94
N GLN A 164 -19.91 -0.93 -23.14
CA GLN A 164 -20.06 -0.06 -24.29
C GLN A 164 -19.31 1.24 -23.99
N LEU A 165 -18.25 1.50 -24.75
CA LEU A 165 -17.50 2.76 -24.67
C LEU A 165 -18.13 3.73 -25.66
N ASP A 166 -18.70 4.83 -25.17
CA ASP A 166 -19.23 5.94 -25.98
C ASP A 166 -18.10 6.85 -26.47
#